data_8384867a9357000c93b236aa58c9a7cf
#
_entry.id   8384867a9357000c93b236aa58c9a7cf
#
_cell.length_a   1.000
_cell.length_b   1.000
_cell.length_c   1.000
_cell.angle_alpha   90.00
_cell.angle_beta   90.00
_cell.angle_gamma   90.00
#
_symmetry.space_group_name_H-M   'P 1'
#
loop_
_entity.id
_entity.type
_entity.pdbx_description
1 polymer ?
#
loop_
_entity_poly.entity_id
_entity_poly.type
_entity_poly.pdbx_seq_one_letter_code
_entity_poly.pdbx_strand_id
1 'polypeptide(L)'
;MNRPLLALLSGAGISTDSGIPDYRGPNGLWRRDPEAEKLVTYEYYMADPEIRRRSWQMRRKNRTLHAEPNAAHRAVAELEKSGVPVRVITQNVDGLHQQAGMPARKVLELHGSARSVVCTQCHARGPMEGALARVEAGEEDPACLTCGGILKSATVMFGERLDPMVLGEAVSISKACTVFVALGSSLQVQPAAGLVGIAADHGARLIIVNAEPTPYDELADEVVREPIGTALPALLDGIRAESGA
;
A
#
# COMPACT_ATOMS: atom_id res chain seq x y z
N MET A 1 10.19 22.52 -21.56
CA MET A 1 9.22 22.43 -20.44
C MET A 1 9.47 21.09 -19.76
N ASN A 2 9.75 21.07 -18.44
CA ASN A 2 9.86 19.80 -17.72
C ASN A 2 8.50 19.11 -17.76
N ARG A 3 8.46 17.82 -18.16
CA ARG A 3 7.24 17.01 -18.08
C ARG A 3 6.81 16.91 -16.62
N PRO A 4 5.51 17.10 -16.32
CA PRO A 4 5.02 16.99 -14.95
C PRO A 4 5.29 15.58 -14.40
N LEU A 5 5.89 15.49 -13.21
CA LEU A 5 6.01 14.24 -12.47
C LEU A 5 4.78 14.07 -11.60
N LEU A 6 3.99 13.03 -11.85
CA LEU A 6 2.89 12.64 -11.00
C LEU A 6 3.39 11.68 -9.90
N ALA A 7 3.23 12.08 -8.66
CA ALA A 7 3.34 11.18 -7.50
C ALA A 7 1.95 10.78 -7.03
N LEU A 8 1.75 9.49 -6.76
CA LEU A 8 0.47 8.94 -6.33
C LEU A 8 0.68 8.18 -5.03
N LEU A 9 0.08 8.69 -3.93
CA LEU A 9 0.06 8.01 -2.63
C LEU A 9 -1.24 7.22 -2.48
N SER A 10 -1.18 5.88 -2.53
CA SER A 10 -2.37 5.04 -2.40
C SER A 10 -2.49 4.36 -1.04
N GLY A 11 -3.71 4.26 -0.54
CA GLY A 11 -4.10 3.48 0.62
C GLY A 11 -5.10 2.38 0.27
N ALA A 12 -5.63 1.68 1.27
CA ALA A 12 -6.47 0.49 1.08
C ALA A 12 -7.78 0.76 0.30
N GLY A 13 -8.27 2.00 0.28
CA GLY A 13 -9.46 2.38 -0.45
C GLY A 13 -9.38 2.16 -1.97
N ILE A 14 -8.17 2.17 -2.58
CA ILE A 14 -8.05 1.85 -4.02
C ILE A 14 -8.34 0.37 -4.30
N SER A 15 -8.16 -0.50 -3.31
CA SER A 15 -8.27 -1.97 -3.48
C SER A 15 -9.63 -2.53 -3.06
N THR A 16 -10.57 -1.70 -2.60
CA THR A 16 -11.91 -2.16 -2.18
C THR A 16 -12.70 -2.77 -3.33
N ASP A 17 -12.63 -2.19 -4.52
CA ASP A 17 -13.25 -2.72 -5.75
C ASP A 17 -12.56 -4.01 -6.26
N SER A 18 -11.41 -4.36 -5.70
CA SER A 18 -10.72 -5.64 -5.92
C SER A 18 -11.11 -6.71 -4.88
N GLY A 19 -12.05 -6.39 -3.97
CA GLY A 19 -12.53 -7.29 -2.92
C GLY A 19 -11.61 -7.36 -1.69
N ILE A 20 -10.63 -6.46 -1.57
CA ILE A 20 -9.79 -6.33 -0.37
C ILE A 20 -10.43 -5.27 0.54
N PRO A 21 -10.87 -5.63 1.76
CA PRO A 21 -11.46 -4.66 2.68
C PRO A 21 -10.40 -3.63 3.13
N ASP A 22 -10.81 -2.41 3.32
CA ASP A 22 -9.99 -1.41 4.01
C ASP A 22 -9.93 -1.68 5.53
N TYR A 23 -9.16 -0.87 6.25
CA TYR A 23 -8.97 -1.05 7.69
C TYR A 23 -9.90 -0.18 8.54
N ARG A 24 -10.20 1.05 8.14
CA ARG A 24 -10.84 2.09 8.97
C ARG A 24 -12.18 2.59 8.42
N GLY A 25 -12.49 2.35 7.15
CA GLY A 25 -13.76 2.73 6.53
C GLY A 25 -14.99 2.13 7.25
N PRO A 26 -16.18 2.46 6.80
CA PRO A 26 -17.42 2.00 7.44
C PRO A 26 -17.51 0.49 7.61
N ASN A 27 -16.92 -0.27 6.69
CA ASN A 27 -16.84 -1.72 6.68
C ASN A 27 -15.43 -2.26 6.99
N GLY A 28 -14.55 -1.43 7.54
CA GLY A 28 -13.14 -1.72 7.75
C GLY A 28 -12.88 -2.84 8.75
N LEU A 29 -11.72 -3.50 8.57
CA LEU A 29 -11.34 -4.69 9.34
C LEU A 29 -11.31 -4.42 10.86
N TRP A 30 -10.76 -3.28 11.29
CA TRP A 30 -10.64 -2.94 12.72
C TRP A 30 -11.97 -2.70 13.42
N ARG A 31 -12.99 -2.27 12.67
CA ARG A 31 -14.37 -2.13 13.21
C ARG A 31 -15.06 -3.46 13.39
N ARG A 32 -14.73 -4.45 12.54
CA ARG A 32 -15.35 -5.79 12.58
C ARG A 32 -14.70 -6.72 13.60
N ASP A 33 -13.38 -6.63 13.74
CA ASP A 33 -12.59 -7.48 14.64
C ASP A 33 -11.43 -6.69 15.25
N PRO A 34 -11.63 -6.04 16.41
CA PRO A 34 -10.58 -5.30 17.12
C PRO A 34 -9.39 -6.19 17.55
N GLU A 35 -9.60 -7.49 17.76
CA GLU A 35 -8.53 -8.43 18.12
C GLU A 35 -7.62 -8.75 16.92
N ALA A 36 -8.09 -8.52 15.68
CA ALA A 36 -7.29 -8.72 14.48
C ALA A 36 -6.07 -7.78 14.43
N GLU A 37 -6.09 -6.63 15.11
CA GLU A 37 -4.94 -5.72 15.20
C GLU A 37 -3.74 -6.39 15.87
N LYS A 38 -3.96 -7.23 16.89
CA LYS A 38 -2.89 -7.97 17.57
C LYS A 38 -2.15 -8.91 16.62
N LEU A 39 -2.86 -9.48 15.63
CA LEU A 39 -2.28 -10.41 14.66
C LEU A 39 -1.28 -9.76 13.69
N VAL A 40 -1.29 -8.43 13.61
CA VAL A 40 -0.44 -7.61 12.75
C VAL A 40 0.40 -6.60 13.54
N THR A 41 0.49 -6.77 14.86
CA THR A 41 1.34 -5.98 15.76
C THR A 41 2.60 -6.77 16.12
N TYR A 42 3.77 -6.18 15.88
CA TYR A 42 5.07 -6.85 15.96
C TYR A 42 5.36 -7.44 17.35
N GLU A 43 5.11 -6.67 18.40
CA GLU A 43 5.37 -7.10 19.79
C GLU A 43 4.57 -8.38 20.14
N TYR A 44 3.27 -8.40 19.84
CA TYR A 44 2.44 -9.58 20.11
C TYR A 44 2.84 -10.76 19.22
N TYR A 45 3.15 -10.51 17.94
CA TYR A 45 3.58 -11.54 17.02
C TYR A 45 4.88 -12.23 17.47
N MET A 46 5.84 -11.45 17.96
CA MET A 46 7.12 -11.99 18.44
C MET A 46 7.01 -12.72 19.77
N ALA A 47 6.16 -12.23 20.68
CA ALA A 47 6.06 -12.76 22.03
C ALA A 47 5.22 -14.05 22.12
N ASP A 48 4.17 -14.19 21.31
CA ASP A 48 3.16 -15.22 21.49
C ASP A 48 3.01 -16.16 20.27
N PRO A 49 3.39 -17.45 20.41
CA PRO A 49 3.17 -18.46 19.36
C PRO A 49 1.72 -18.60 18.91
N GLU A 50 0.75 -18.39 19.81
CA GLU A 50 -0.68 -18.48 19.45
C GLU A 50 -1.09 -17.31 18.53
N ILE A 51 -0.59 -16.12 18.79
CA ILE A 51 -0.77 -14.97 17.89
C ILE A 51 -0.16 -15.27 16.50
N ARG A 52 1.02 -15.90 16.43
CA ARG A 52 1.62 -16.29 15.15
C ARG A 52 0.74 -17.31 14.40
N ARG A 53 0.29 -18.37 15.06
CA ARG A 53 -0.61 -19.37 14.47
C ARG A 53 -1.89 -18.73 13.92
N ARG A 54 -2.55 -17.88 14.71
CA ARG A 54 -3.75 -17.15 14.29
C ARG A 54 -3.45 -16.19 13.12
N SER A 55 -2.29 -15.52 13.13
CA SER A 55 -1.86 -14.64 12.04
C SER A 55 -1.64 -15.43 10.73
N TRP A 56 -1.05 -16.63 10.78
CA TRP A 56 -0.90 -17.51 9.62
C TRP A 56 -2.25 -17.99 9.10
N GLN A 57 -3.17 -18.38 9.99
CA GLN A 57 -4.54 -18.77 9.60
C GLN A 57 -5.32 -17.61 8.98
N MET A 58 -5.16 -16.40 9.49
CA MET A 58 -5.74 -15.20 8.89
C MET A 58 -5.22 -15.00 7.46
N ARG A 59 -3.90 -15.10 7.24
CA ARG A 59 -3.28 -14.95 5.91
C ARG A 59 -3.74 -16.03 4.93
N ARG A 60 -3.86 -17.26 5.38
CA ARG A 60 -4.38 -18.38 4.57
C ARG A 60 -5.81 -18.11 4.06
N LYS A 61 -6.64 -17.49 4.89
CA LYS A 61 -8.03 -17.16 4.55
C LYS A 61 -8.17 -15.86 3.75
N ASN A 62 -7.13 -15.03 3.73
CA ASN A 62 -7.18 -13.71 3.12
C ASN A 62 -7.10 -13.81 1.60
N ARG A 63 -8.02 -13.14 0.91
CA ARG A 63 -8.08 -13.10 -0.56
C ARG A 63 -7.04 -12.19 -1.20
N THR A 64 -6.24 -11.46 -0.45
CA THR A 64 -5.27 -10.48 -0.96
C THR A 64 -4.34 -11.06 -2.03
N LEU A 65 -3.89 -12.31 -1.86
CA LEU A 65 -3.01 -12.96 -2.84
C LEU A 65 -3.70 -13.34 -4.16
N HIS A 66 -5.02 -13.43 -4.17
CA HIS A 66 -5.85 -13.81 -5.32
C HIS A 66 -6.68 -12.65 -5.87
N ALA A 67 -6.51 -11.46 -5.32
CA ALA A 67 -7.21 -10.28 -5.80
C ALA A 67 -6.64 -9.82 -7.15
N GLU A 68 -7.53 -9.31 -8.00
CA GLU A 68 -7.19 -8.79 -9.31
C GLU A 68 -7.20 -7.26 -9.32
N PRO A 69 -6.32 -6.61 -10.11
CA PRO A 69 -6.35 -5.17 -10.27
C PRO A 69 -7.72 -4.69 -10.78
N ASN A 70 -8.23 -3.61 -10.22
CA ASN A 70 -9.46 -2.96 -10.68
C ASN A 70 -9.18 -1.81 -11.68
N ALA A 71 -10.22 -1.10 -12.08
CA ALA A 71 -10.14 0.00 -13.05
C ALA A 71 -9.16 1.11 -12.62
N ALA A 72 -9.12 1.44 -11.32
CA ALA A 72 -8.22 2.47 -10.80
C ALA A 72 -6.74 2.07 -10.94
N HIS A 73 -6.38 0.83 -10.59
CA HIS A 73 -5.02 0.33 -10.78
C HIS A 73 -4.60 0.34 -12.26
N ARG A 74 -5.50 -0.10 -13.15
CA ARG A 74 -5.25 -0.10 -14.59
C ARG A 74 -5.08 1.29 -15.15
N ALA A 75 -5.90 2.27 -14.74
CA ALA A 75 -5.78 3.66 -15.17
C ALA A 75 -4.41 4.27 -14.84
N VAL A 76 -3.85 3.98 -13.66
CA VAL A 76 -2.50 4.41 -13.29
C VAL A 76 -1.43 3.80 -14.21
N ALA A 77 -1.53 2.51 -14.52
CA ALA A 77 -0.60 1.84 -15.42
C ALA A 77 -0.71 2.34 -16.87
N GLU A 78 -1.93 2.64 -17.35
CA GLU A 78 -2.19 3.21 -18.66
C GLU A 78 -1.59 4.62 -18.79
N LEU A 79 -1.74 5.47 -17.76
CA LEU A 79 -1.12 6.79 -17.74
C LEU A 79 0.40 6.70 -17.85
N GLU A 80 1.03 5.78 -17.11
CA GLU A 80 2.48 5.54 -17.22
C GLU A 80 2.88 5.10 -18.63
N LYS A 81 2.12 4.19 -19.26
CA LYS A 81 2.35 3.73 -20.63
C LYS A 81 2.21 4.84 -21.66
N SER A 82 1.36 5.85 -21.41
CA SER A 82 1.20 6.99 -22.31
C SER A 82 2.41 7.93 -22.35
N GLY A 83 3.38 7.73 -21.44
CA GLY A 83 4.62 8.51 -21.37
C GLY A 83 4.59 9.64 -20.34
N VAL A 84 3.52 9.78 -19.56
CA VAL A 84 3.50 10.65 -18.38
C VAL A 84 4.37 10.02 -17.29
N PRO A 85 5.36 10.73 -16.72
CA PRO A 85 6.17 10.20 -15.64
C PRO A 85 5.33 9.98 -14.37
N VAL A 86 5.09 8.73 -13.99
CA VAL A 86 4.34 8.36 -12.78
C VAL A 86 5.28 7.69 -11.76
N ARG A 87 5.11 8.01 -10.48
CA ARG A 87 5.66 7.29 -9.34
C ARG A 87 4.53 6.93 -8.39
N VAL A 88 4.42 5.67 -8.05
CA VAL A 88 3.47 5.19 -7.06
C VAL A 88 4.18 5.00 -5.72
N ILE A 89 3.64 5.61 -4.68
CA ILE A 89 3.99 5.38 -3.28
C ILE A 89 2.77 4.70 -2.67
N THR A 90 2.88 3.46 -2.23
CA THR A 90 1.71 2.75 -1.72
C THR A 90 1.88 2.29 -0.28
N GLN A 91 0.83 2.47 0.50
CA GLN A 91 0.68 1.88 1.82
C GLN A 91 0.19 0.43 1.75
N ASN A 92 -0.31 0.02 0.57
CA ASN A 92 -0.83 -1.31 0.34
C ASN A 92 0.28 -2.34 0.17
N VAL A 93 -0.03 -3.57 0.54
CA VAL A 93 0.88 -4.71 0.51
C VAL A 93 0.45 -5.78 -0.50
N ASP A 94 -0.57 -5.49 -1.32
CA ASP A 94 -1.26 -6.43 -2.19
C ASP A 94 -0.55 -6.70 -3.53
N GLY A 95 0.30 -5.77 -3.98
CA GLY A 95 1.01 -5.85 -5.26
C GLY A 95 0.13 -5.58 -6.49
N LEU A 96 -1.07 -4.99 -6.31
CA LEU A 96 -2.02 -4.78 -7.41
C LEU A 96 -1.57 -3.72 -8.42
N HIS A 97 -0.80 -2.72 -8.00
CA HIS A 97 -0.19 -1.77 -8.94
C HIS A 97 0.74 -2.46 -9.94
N GLN A 98 1.62 -3.35 -9.45
CA GLN A 98 2.55 -4.10 -10.28
C GLN A 98 1.78 -5.08 -11.20
N GLN A 99 0.76 -5.77 -10.68
CA GLN A 99 -0.09 -6.66 -11.49
C GLN A 99 -0.89 -5.92 -12.57
N ALA A 100 -1.28 -4.67 -12.33
CA ALA A 100 -1.93 -3.82 -13.34
C ALA A 100 -0.98 -3.40 -14.47
N GLY A 101 0.33 -3.63 -14.33
CA GLY A 101 1.34 -3.32 -15.32
C GLY A 101 2.24 -2.13 -14.99
N MET A 102 2.15 -1.57 -13.76
CA MET A 102 3.15 -0.59 -13.30
C MET A 102 4.53 -1.26 -13.19
N PRO A 103 5.59 -0.66 -13.76
CA PRO A 103 6.94 -1.18 -13.58
C PRO A 103 7.31 -1.22 -12.09
N ALA A 104 7.81 -2.34 -11.61
CA ALA A 104 8.11 -2.53 -10.17
C ALA A 104 9.03 -1.43 -9.60
N ARG A 105 10.04 -0.96 -10.38
CA ARG A 105 10.94 0.14 -9.99
C ARG A 105 10.25 1.52 -9.82
N LYS A 106 8.98 1.63 -10.22
CA LYS A 106 8.18 2.87 -10.10
C LYS A 106 7.12 2.78 -9.01
N VAL A 107 7.11 1.68 -8.26
CA VAL A 107 6.19 1.44 -7.14
C VAL A 107 7.00 1.28 -5.86
N LEU A 108 6.81 2.18 -4.90
CA LEU A 108 7.39 2.10 -3.57
C LEU A 108 6.35 1.54 -2.60
N GLU A 109 6.57 0.33 -2.12
CA GLU A 109 5.73 -0.33 -1.11
C GLU A 109 6.21 0.08 0.29
N LEU A 110 5.65 1.17 0.86
CA LEU A 110 6.05 1.70 2.16
C LEU A 110 5.93 0.69 3.30
N HIS A 111 4.94 -0.17 3.23
CA HIS A 111 4.67 -1.18 4.26
C HIS A 111 5.09 -2.59 3.84
N GLY A 112 5.97 -2.71 2.83
CA GLY A 112 6.42 -3.99 2.33
C GLY A 112 5.37 -4.75 1.53
N SER A 113 5.51 -6.09 1.43
CA SER A 113 4.68 -6.92 0.56
C SER A 113 4.10 -8.14 1.27
N ALA A 114 2.80 -8.39 1.08
CA ALA A 114 2.13 -9.60 1.56
C ALA A 114 2.46 -10.83 0.70
N ARG A 115 3.11 -10.65 -0.45
CA ARG A 115 3.50 -11.75 -1.35
C ARG A 115 4.79 -12.44 -0.95
N SER A 116 5.47 -11.92 0.06
CA SER A 116 6.75 -12.47 0.54
C SER A 116 6.72 -12.68 2.05
N VAL A 117 7.60 -13.55 2.51
CA VAL A 117 7.93 -13.75 3.91
C VAL A 117 9.37 -13.34 4.19
N VAL A 118 9.66 -13.04 5.42
CA VAL A 118 11.01 -12.70 5.90
C VAL A 118 11.26 -13.32 7.26
N CYS A 119 12.46 -13.86 7.45
CA CYS A 119 12.93 -14.32 8.77
C CYS A 119 13.34 -13.12 9.63
N THR A 120 12.89 -13.08 10.87
CA THR A 120 13.21 -12.01 11.81
C THR A 120 14.67 -12.08 12.34
N GLN A 121 15.36 -13.21 12.14
CA GLN A 121 16.73 -13.42 12.63
C GLN A 121 17.79 -13.33 11.53
N CYS A 122 17.66 -14.14 10.47
CA CYS A 122 18.65 -14.20 9.39
C CYS A 122 18.28 -13.39 8.16
N HIS A 123 17.11 -12.73 8.15
CA HIS A 123 16.57 -11.93 7.05
C HIS A 123 16.38 -12.67 5.72
N ALA A 124 16.48 -14.01 5.71
CA ALA A 124 16.16 -14.83 4.54
C ALA A 124 14.71 -14.53 4.10
N ARG A 125 14.52 -14.37 2.79
CA ARG A 125 13.23 -14.09 2.17
C ARG A 125 12.76 -15.27 1.32
N GLY A 126 11.46 -15.39 1.16
CA GLY A 126 10.82 -16.38 0.31
C GLY A 126 9.43 -15.97 -0.13
N PRO A 127 8.79 -16.72 -1.04
CA PRO A 127 7.42 -16.45 -1.45
C PRO A 127 6.44 -16.80 -0.32
N MET A 128 5.38 -16.00 -0.19
CA MET A 128 4.30 -16.24 0.79
C MET A 128 3.60 -17.58 0.51
N GLU A 129 3.39 -17.92 -0.76
CA GLU A 129 2.75 -19.16 -1.18
C GLU A 129 3.45 -20.39 -0.61
N GLY A 130 4.79 -20.38 -0.60
CA GLY A 130 5.59 -21.47 -0.03
C GLY A 130 5.38 -21.65 1.49
N ALA A 131 5.26 -20.54 2.23
CA ALA A 131 4.96 -20.60 3.65
C ALA A 131 3.50 -21.04 3.91
N LEU A 132 2.54 -20.57 3.12
CA LEU A 132 1.13 -20.97 3.24
C LEU A 132 0.92 -22.44 2.89
N ALA A 133 1.63 -22.99 1.90
CA ALA A 133 1.58 -24.43 1.59
C ALA A 133 2.04 -25.28 2.79
N ARG A 134 3.02 -24.83 3.57
CA ARG A 134 3.42 -25.48 4.83
C ARG A 134 2.34 -25.41 5.90
N VAL A 135 1.67 -24.25 6.01
CA VAL A 135 0.54 -24.09 6.93
C VAL A 135 -0.62 -25.04 6.55
N GLU A 136 -0.90 -25.20 5.26
CA GLU A 136 -1.91 -26.13 4.74
C GLU A 136 -1.54 -27.60 5.01
N ALA A 137 -0.24 -27.90 4.97
CA ALA A 137 0.29 -29.23 5.32
C ALA A 137 0.33 -29.51 6.83
N GLY A 138 -0.15 -28.57 7.68
CA GLY A 138 -0.27 -28.75 9.13
C GLY A 138 0.81 -28.11 9.97
N GLU A 139 1.76 -27.37 9.38
CA GLU A 139 2.76 -26.60 10.14
C GLU A 139 2.17 -25.25 10.56
N GLU A 140 1.54 -25.19 11.74
CA GLU A 140 0.73 -24.04 12.17
C GLU A 140 1.53 -22.75 12.36
N ASP A 141 2.83 -22.82 12.71
CA ASP A 141 3.75 -21.70 12.88
C ASP A 141 5.06 -22.00 12.13
N PRO A 142 5.08 -21.81 10.79
CA PRO A 142 6.22 -22.20 9.96
C PRO A 142 7.49 -21.42 10.32
N ALA A 143 8.53 -22.15 10.67
CA ALA A 143 9.84 -21.60 10.99
C ALA A 143 10.65 -21.30 9.71
N CYS A 144 11.67 -20.45 9.84
CA CYS A 144 12.61 -20.17 8.75
C CYS A 144 13.36 -21.45 8.36
N LEU A 145 13.34 -21.80 7.07
CA LEU A 145 14.04 -22.99 6.55
C LEU A 145 15.56 -22.88 6.61
N THR A 146 16.11 -21.66 6.75
CA THR A 146 17.56 -21.42 6.80
C THR A 146 18.13 -21.53 8.22
N CYS A 147 17.41 -20.97 9.23
CA CYS A 147 17.97 -20.87 10.59
C CYS A 147 17.01 -21.30 11.71
N GLY A 148 15.80 -21.74 11.38
CA GLY A 148 14.77 -22.11 12.36
C GLY A 148 14.12 -20.92 13.09
N GLY A 149 14.49 -19.68 12.77
CA GLY A 149 13.95 -18.48 13.41
C GLY A 149 12.50 -18.17 13.02
N ILE A 150 11.89 -17.22 13.72
CA ILE A 150 10.52 -16.80 13.47
C ILE A 150 10.39 -16.21 12.06
N LEU A 151 9.46 -16.79 11.28
CA LEU A 151 9.11 -16.32 9.95
C LEU A 151 7.89 -15.43 10.05
N LYS A 152 7.88 -14.28 9.34
CA LYS A 152 6.72 -13.39 9.25
C LYS A 152 6.45 -12.96 7.81
N SER A 153 5.27 -12.43 7.53
CA SER A 153 5.03 -11.67 6.29
C SER A 153 6.05 -10.55 6.15
N ALA A 154 6.56 -10.31 4.96
CA ALA A 154 7.49 -9.21 4.68
C ALA A 154 6.79 -7.84 4.65
N THR A 155 5.72 -7.69 5.42
CA THR A 155 5.01 -6.43 5.66
C THR A 155 5.53 -5.75 6.92
N VAL A 156 5.48 -4.43 6.97
CA VAL A 156 5.72 -3.66 8.19
C VAL A 156 4.51 -3.84 9.11
N MET A 157 4.72 -4.43 10.28
CA MET A 157 3.70 -4.59 11.31
C MET A 157 3.58 -3.33 12.16
N PHE A 158 2.47 -3.14 12.86
CA PHE A 158 2.37 -2.06 13.86
C PHE A 158 3.47 -2.22 14.91
N GLY A 159 4.14 -1.11 15.21
CA GLY A 159 5.33 -1.08 16.09
C GLY A 159 6.67 -1.29 15.37
N GLU A 160 6.68 -1.74 14.10
CA GLU A 160 7.90 -1.74 13.30
C GLU A 160 8.13 -0.38 12.62
N ARG A 161 9.38 -0.10 12.32
CA ARG A 161 9.78 1.09 11.54
C ARG A 161 9.73 0.78 10.05
N LEU A 162 9.36 1.77 9.25
CA LEU A 162 9.52 1.71 7.80
C LEU A 162 11.01 1.62 7.44
N ASP A 163 11.29 0.99 6.29
CA ASP A 163 12.64 0.99 5.74
C ASP A 163 13.08 2.43 5.45
N PRO A 164 14.18 2.91 6.05
CA PRO A 164 14.63 4.30 5.87
C PRO A 164 14.97 4.67 4.42
N MET A 165 15.44 3.69 3.62
CA MET A 165 15.76 3.92 2.21
C MET A 165 14.48 4.12 1.39
N VAL A 166 13.47 3.26 1.61
CA VAL A 166 12.17 3.38 0.94
C VAL A 166 11.47 4.68 1.33
N LEU A 167 11.48 5.03 2.62
CA LEU A 167 10.90 6.29 3.09
C LEU A 167 11.66 7.50 2.52
N GLY A 168 12.99 7.46 2.49
CA GLY A 168 13.82 8.54 1.92
C GLY A 168 13.56 8.76 0.43
N GLU A 169 13.35 7.68 -0.34
CA GLU A 169 12.96 7.77 -1.74
C GLU A 169 11.55 8.37 -1.90
N ALA A 170 10.58 7.95 -1.07
CA ALA A 170 9.23 8.52 -1.07
C ALA A 170 9.24 10.03 -0.78
N VAL A 171 10.04 10.47 0.20
CA VAL A 171 10.24 11.90 0.50
C VAL A 171 10.84 12.63 -0.70
N SER A 172 11.83 12.04 -1.37
CA SER A 172 12.47 12.64 -2.55
C SER A 172 11.48 12.80 -3.71
N ILE A 173 10.63 11.79 -3.95
CA ILE A 173 9.57 11.84 -4.96
C ILE A 173 8.56 12.93 -4.60
N SER A 174 8.11 13.00 -3.34
CA SER A 174 7.13 14.00 -2.87
C SER A 174 7.66 15.44 -3.05
N LYS A 175 8.97 15.65 -2.86
CA LYS A 175 9.61 16.96 -3.09
C LYS A 175 9.74 17.33 -4.56
N ALA A 176 9.88 16.33 -5.44
CA ALA A 176 10.18 16.54 -6.85
C ALA A 176 8.94 16.56 -7.75
N CYS A 177 7.79 16.07 -7.26
CA CYS A 177 6.58 15.99 -8.07
C CYS A 177 5.97 17.37 -8.31
N THR A 178 5.26 17.50 -9.43
CA THR A 178 4.47 18.70 -9.77
C THR A 178 2.99 18.51 -9.49
N VAL A 179 2.55 17.24 -9.46
CA VAL A 179 1.20 16.84 -9.07
C VAL A 179 1.31 15.70 -8.07
N PHE A 180 0.64 15.83 -6.95
CA PHE A 180 0.57 14.79 -5.92
C PHE A 180 -0.90 14.37 -5.73
N VAL A 181 -1.20 13.09 -5.96
CA VAL A 181 -2.54 12.54 -5.77
C VAL A 181 -2.52 11.57 -4.59
N ALA A 182 -3.23 11.91 -3.51
CA ALA A 182 -3.48 11.01 -2.40
C ALA A 182 -4.84 10.33 -2.59
N LEU A 183 -4.88 8.99 -2.62
CA LEU A 183 -6.12 8.28 -2.90
C LEU A 183 -6.37 7.09 -2.00
N GLY A 184 -7.63 6.93 -1.60
CA GLY A 184 -8.09 5.78 -0.81
C GLY A 184 -7.40 5.62 0.53
N SER A 185 -6.98 6.72 1.15
CA SER A 185 -6.30 6.73 2.45
C SER A 185 -6.93 7.73 3.39
N SER A 186 -7.12 7.35 4.66
CA SER A 186 -7.53 8.28 5.72
C SER A 186 -6.46 9.32 6.07
N LEU A 187 -5.23 9.16 5.57
CA LEU A 187 -4.06 10.02 5.84
C LEU A 187 -3.79 10.23 7.34
N GLN A 188 -4.01 9.20 8.16
CA GLN A 188 -3.79 9.23 9.62
C GLN A 188 -2.54 8.45 10.06
N VAL A 189 -1.96 7.62 9.18
CA VAL A 189 -0.81 6.77 9.52
C VAL A 189 0.49 7.46 9.17
N GLN A 190 1.26 7.80 10.20
CA GLN A 190 2.60 8.37 10.03
C GLN A 190 3.67 7.27 9.90
N PRO A 191 4.76 7.53 9.16
CA PRO A 191 5.13 8.78 8.46
C PRO A 191 4.53 8.93 7.06
N ALA A 192 3.80 7.94 6.54
CA ALA A 192 3.27 7.94 5.17
C ALA A 192 2.36 9.15 4.88
N ALA A 193 1.48 9.51 5.82
CA ALA A 193 0.58 10.66 5.67
C ALA A 193 1.34 11.99 5.55
N GLY A 194 2.49 12.14 6.20
CA GLY A 194 3.32 13.34 6.14
C GLY A 194 3.87 13.67 4.74
N LEU A 195 3.91 12.69 3.83
CA LEU A 195 4.33 12.89 2.43
C LEU A 195 3.44 13.90 1.70
N VAL A 196 2.16 13.98 2.07
CA VAL A 196 1.19 14.95 1.53
C VAL A 196 1.64 16.38 1.83
N GLY A 197 1.95 16.70 3.10
CA GLY A 197 2.46 18.01 3.50
C GLY A 197 3.78 18.34 2.83
N ILE A 198 4.70 17.36 2.73
CA ILE A 198 5.99 17.55 2.04
C ILE A 198 5.78 17.94 0.57
N ALA A 199 4.85 17.33 -0.14
CA ALA A 199 4.57 17.65 -1.53
C ALA A 199 3.98 19.07 -1.67
N ALA A 200 3.02 19.44 -0.82
CA ALA A 200 2.42 20.77 -0.80
C ALA A 200 3.47 21.86 -0.48
N ASP A 201 4.32 21.66 0.54
CA ASP A 201 5.39 22.59 0.92
C ASP A 201 6.42 22.84 -0.21
N HIS A 202 6.51 21.90 -1.18
CA HIS A 202 7.39 22.02 -2.36
C HIS A 202 6.64 22.44 -3.64
N GLY A 203 5.37 22.89 -3.51
CA GLY A 203 4.60 23.51 -4.59
C GLY A 203 3.94 22.51 -5.56
N ALA A 204 3.78 21.25 -5.19
CA ALA A 204 2.99 20.32 -5.98
C ALA A 204 1.50 20.67 -5.91
N ARG A 205 0.77 20.59 -7.04
CA ARG A 205 -0.70 20.58 -7.04
C ARG A 205 -1.16 19.33 -6.27
N LEU A 206 -1.88 19.53 -5.17
CA LEU A 206 -2.35 18.46 -4.29
C LEU A 206 -3.81 18.11 -4.59
N ILE A 207 -4.08 16.84 -4.90
CA ILE A 207 -5.40 16.30 -5.14
C ILE A 207 -5.65 15.15 -4.15
N ILE A 208 -6.78 15.18 -3.45
CA ILE A 208 -7.19 14.10 -2.54
C ILE A 208 -8.45 13.43 -3.11
N VAL A 209 -8.35 12.12 -3.36
CA VAL A 209 -9.48 11.27 -3.79
C VAL A 209 -9.79 10.29 -2.68
N ASN A 210 -10.73 10.61 -1.82
CA ASN A 210 -11.11 9.78 -0.67
C ASN A 210 -12.55 10.05 -0.26
N ALA A 211 -13.34 9.01 0.00
CA ALA A 211 -14.76 9.16 0.33
C ALA A 211 -14.99 9.93 1.64
N GLU A 212 -14.14 9.69 2.66
CA GLU A 212 -14.26 10.35 3.96
C GLU A 212 -13.29 11.53 4.09
N PRO A 213 -13.57 12.52 4.95
CA PRO A 213 -12.66 13.62 5.24
C PRO A 213 -11.28 13.13 5.71
N THR A 214 -10.26 13.90 5.38
CA THR A 214 -8.86 13.65 5.81
C THR A 214 -8.30 14.88 6.53
N PRO A 215 -7.24 14.72 7.35
CA PRO A 215 -6.57 15.85 8.00
C PRO A 215 -5.90 16.85 7.04
N TYR A 216 -5.83 16.51 5.75
CA TYR A 216 -5.14 17.30 4.72
C TYR A 216 -6.10 17.94 3.70
N ASP A 217 -7.41 17.83 3.89
CA ASP A 217 -8.40 18.36 2.94
C ASP A 217 -8.26 19.88 2.74
N GLU A 218 -8.00 20.63 3.81
CA GLU A 218 -7.80 22.08 3.75
C GLU A 218 -6.52 22.51 3.02
N LEU A 219 -5.56 21.59 2.88
CA LEU A 219 -4.30 21.81 2.17
C LEU A 219 -4.41 21.49 0.67
N ALA A 220 -5.43 20.73 0.28
CA ALA A 220 -5.58 20.25 -1.09
C ALA A 220 -6.15 21.33 -2.02
N ASP A 221 -5.61 21.40 -3.25
CA ASP A 221 -6.16 22.20 -4.32
C ASP A 221 -7.50 21.63 -4.83
N GLU A 222 -7.67 20.31 -4.70
CA GLU A 222 -8.86 19.60 -5.14
C GLU A 222 -9.16 18.40 -4.23
N VAL A 223 -10.43 18.26 -3.83
CA VAL A 223 -10.91 17.13 -3.02
C VAL A 223 -12.07 16.45 -3.75
N VAL A 224 -11.88 15.17 -4.09
CA VAL A 224 -12.84 14.34 -4.81
C VAL A 224 -13.40 13.28 -3.87
N ARG A 225 -14.74 13.23 -3.75
CA ARG A 225 -15.47 12.31 -2.85
C ARG A 225 -16.16 11.15 -3.56
N GLU A 226 -16.16 11.19 -4.88
CA GLU A 226 -16.72 10.13 -5.72
C GLU A 226 -15.93 8.82 -5.58
N PRO A 227 -16.56 7.66 -5.94
CA PRO A 227 -15.89 6.36 -5.93
C PRO A 227 -14.61 6.37 -6.78
N ILE A 228 -13.53 5.88 -6.22
CA ILE A 228 -12.18 5.92 -6.83
C ILE A 228 -12.16 5.26 -8.22
N GLY A 229 -12.86 4.13 -8.38
CA GLY A 229 -12.94 3.40 -9.64
C GLY A 229 -13.51 4.23 -10.80
N THR A 230 -14.31 5.24 -10.49
CA THR A 230 -14.91 6.18 -11.48
C THR A 230 -14.12 7.48 -11.57
N ALA A 231 -13.81 8.09 -10.44
CA ALA A 231 -13.18 9.40 -10.39
C ALA A 231 -11.72 9.40 -10.88
N LEU A 232 -10.94 8.40 -10.49
CA LEU A 232 -9.52 8.37 -10.81
C LEU A 232 -9.23 8.26 -12.32
N PRO A 233 -9.89 7.40 -13.11
CA PRO A 233 -9.66 7.37 -14.55
C PRO A 233 -9.90 8.73 -15.22
N ALA A 234 -11.00 9.41 -14.90
CA ALA A 234 -11.32 10.74 -15.44
C ALA A 234 -10.29 11.82 -15.03
N LEU A 235 -9.86 11.81 -13.77
CA LEU A 235 -8.81 12.69 -13.27
C LEU A 235 -7.49 12.49 -14.01
N LEU A 236 -7.07 11.24 -14.20
CA LEU A 236 -5.82 10.91 -14.88
C LEU A 236 -5.85 11.23 -16.37
N ASP A 237 -7.02 11.12 -17.02
CA ASP A 237 -7.21 11.57 -18.41
C ASP A 237 -7.04 13.11 -18.52
N GLY A 238 -7.55 13.88 -17.55
CA GLY A 238 -7.30 15.32 -17.45
C GLY A 238 -5.81 15.65 -17.34
N ILE A 239 -5.11 15.00 -16.42
CA ILE A 239 -3.65 15.18 -16.21
C ILE A 239 -2.86 14.81 -17.49
N ARG A 240 -3.26 13.75 -18.19
CA ARG A 240 -2.66 13.35 -19.47
C ARG A 240 -2.82 14.45 -20.52
N ALA A 241 -4.00 15.00 -20.67
CA ALA A 241 -4.27 16.08 -21.62
C ALA A 241 -3.44 17.34 -21.31
N GLU A 242 -3.32 17.73 -20.04
CA GLU A 242 -2.46 18.83 -19.58
C GLU A 242 -0.97 18.57 -19.88
N SER A 243 -0.55 17.31 -19.90
CA SER A 243 0.86 16.91 -20.14
C SER A 243 1.23 16.85 -21.62
N GLY A 244 0.27 16.97 -22.53
CA GLY A 244 0.49 16.88 -23.97
C GLY A 244 0.93 15.49 -24.45
N ALA A 245 0.57 14.44 -23.70
CA ALA A 245 0.96 13.05 -23.94
C ALA A 245 -0.16 12.22 -24.62
#